data_da9235704658d78834c80a732ab7648a
#
_entry.id   da9235704658d78834c80a732ab7648a
#
_cell.length_a   1.000
_cell.length_b   1.000
_cell.length_c   1.000
_cell.angle_alpha   90.00
_cell.angle_beta   90.00
_cell.angle_gamma   90.00
#
_symmetry.space_group_name_H-M   'P 1'
#
loop_
_entity.id
_entity.type
_entity.pdbx_description
1 polymer ?
#
loop_
_entity_poly.entity_id
_entity_poly.type
_entity_poly.pdbx_seq_one_letter_code
_entity_poly.pdbx_strand_id
1 'polypeptide(L)'
;MTTVKRHLQIKGYGTALPAHTVTFKDQTRYRVKEGEETQIDLAARAIEAALKHAGLEMTDIDCLVSASAVGVQPIPCTAALIHERVAKGLTIPAMDINTTCTSFISALSTVSYLIEGGEYQRVLIVSSEVGSLGLNPK
;
A
#
# COMPACT_ATOMS: atom_id res chain seq x y z
N MET A 1 -11.25 -24.14 -20.55
CA MET A 1 -10.60 -22.92 -19.99
C MET A 1 -9.14 -23.27 -19.72
N THR A 2 -8.21 -22.66 -20.41
CA THR A 2 -6.77 -22.94 -20.18
C THR A 2 -6.36 -22.24 -18.90
N THR A 3 -5.95 -22.99 -17.89
CA THR A 3 -5.44 -22.40 -16.65
C THR A 3 -4.05 -21.81 -16.92
N VAL A 4 -3.96 -20.50 -17.00
CA VAL A 4 -2.66 -19.81 -17.07
C VAL A 4 -2.02 -19.90 -15.69
N LYS A 5 -0.93 -20.64 -15.57
CA LYS A 5 -0.12 -20.65 -14.34
C LYS A 5 0.74 -19.41 -14.34
N ARG A 6 0.68 -18.65 -13.26
CA ARG A 6 1.53 -17.47 -13.04
C ARG A 6 2.37 -17.72 -11.80
N HIS A 7 3.64 -17.39 -11.90
CA HIS A 7 4.59 -17.60 -10.82
C HIS A 7 4.93 -16.26 -10.18
N LEU A 8 4.50 -16.07 -8.95
CA LEU A 8 4.87 -14.92 -8.13
C LEU A 8 5.64 -15.38 -6.91
N GLN A 9 6.58 -14.57 -6.48
CA GLN A 9 7.26 -14.72 -5.22
C GLN A 9 7.04 -13.47 -4.36
N ILE A 10 6.50 -13.64 -3.17
CA ILE A 10 6.45 -12.58 -2.17
C ILE A 10 7.83 -12.51 -1.52
N LYS A 11 8.56 -11.43 -1.79
CA LYS A 11 9.92 -11.19 -1.27
C LYS A 11 9.92 -10.66 0.14
N GLY A 12 8.94 -9.85 0.48
CA GLY A 12 8.82 -9.25 1.79
C GLY A 12 7.44 -8.69 2.06
N TYR A 13 7.19 -8.43 3.32
CA TYR A 13 5.97 -7.77 3.77
C TYR A 13 6.29 -6.83 4.94
N GLY A 14 5.41 -5.86 5.14
CA GLY A 14 5.50 -4.90 6.23
C GLY A 14 4.13 -4.39 6.63
N THR A 15 4.01 -4.02 7.87
CA THR A 15 2.78 -3.44 8.43
C THR A 15 3.10 -2.17 9.21
N ALA A 16 2.15 -1.26 9.22
CA ALA A 16 2.20 -0.07 10.06
C ALA A 16 0.84 0.15 10.70
N LEU A 17 0.84 0.39 11.99
CA LEU A 17 -0.35 0.74 12.75
C LEU A 17 -0.21 2.17 13.27
N PRO A 18 -1.32 2.91 13.42
CA PRO A 18 -1.30 4.22 14.07
C PRO A 18 -0.65 4.15 15.46
N ALA A 19 0.09 5.19 15.81
CA ALA A 19 0.74 5.27 17.12
C ALA A 19 -0.27 5.45 18.27
N HIS A 20 -1.41 6.09 17.97
CA HIS A 20 -2.45 6.35 18.96
C HIS A 20 -3.44 5.19 19.07
N THR A 21 -3.83 4.86 20.30
CA THR A 21 -4.87 3.88 20.59
C THR A 21 -5.99 4.52 21.40
N VAL A 22 -7.22 4.05 21.17
CA VAL A 22 -8.39 4.42 21.96
C VAL A 22 -9.05 3.14 22.51
N THR A 23 -9.51 3.21 23.75
CA THR A 23 -10.28 2.13 24.34
C THR A 23 -11.76 2.45 24.20
N PHE A 24 -12.49 1.59 23.56
CA PHE A 24 -13.93 1.68 23.41
C PHE A 24 -14.56 0.41 23.97
N LYS A 25 -15.37 0.55 25.02
CA LYS A 25 -15.82 -0.58 25.83
C LYS A 25 -14.59 -1.38 26.29
N ASP A 26 -14.54 -2.68 26.05
CA ASP A 26 -13.42 -3.53 26.47
C ASP A 26 -12.40 -3.79 25.35
N GLN A 27 -12.43 -2.97 24.27
CA GLN A 27 -11.55 -3.16 23.11
C GLN A 27 -10.62 -1.96 22.91
N THR A 28 -9.34 -2.23 22.81
CA THR A 28 -8.34 -1.26 22.35
C THR A 28 -8.30 -1.26 20.83
N ARG A 29 -8.41 -0.08 20.22
CA ARG A 29 -8.35 0.12 18.77
C ARG A 29 -7.28 1.13 18.41
N TYR A 30 -6.57 0.87 17.33
CA TYR A 30 -5.66 1.85 16.75
C TYR A 30 -6.47 2.95 16.05
N ARG A 31 -6.05 4.19 16.23
CA ARG A 31 -6.70 5.35 15.64
C ARG A 31 -5.67 6.37 15.19
N VAL A 32 -5.79 6.82 13.94
CA VAL A 32 -5.06 7.99 13.48
C VAL A 32 -5.61 9.22 14.19
N LYS A 33 -4.72 10.03 14.71
CA LYS A 33 -5.06 11.32 15.29
C LYS A 33 -4.88 12.41 14.23
N GLU A 34 -5.93 13.19 14.02
CA GLU A 34 -5.93 14.26 13.01
C GLU A 34 -4.77 15.23 13.25
N GLY A 35 -4.04 15.54 12.17
CA GLY A 35 -2.89 16.43 12.19
C GLY A 35 -1.57 15.82 12.69
N GLU A 36 -1.57 14.58 13.22
CA GLU A 36 -0.35 13.93 13.71
C GLU A 36 0.19 12.86 12.77
N GLU A 37 -0.67 12.13 12.09
CA GLU A 37 -0.29 11.02 11.21
C GLU A 37 -1.27 10.90 10.04
N THR A 38 -0.77 10.64 8.86
CA THR A 38 -1.57 10.53 7.65
C THR A 38 -1.59 9.10 7.11
N GLN A 39 -2.52 8.84 6.18
CA GLN A 39 -2.55 7.60 5.39
C GLN A 39 -1.22 7.37 4.65
N ILE A 40 -0.60 8.45 4.15
CA ILE A 40 0.69 8.38 3.45
C ILE A 40 1.83 8.03 4.41
N ASP A 41 1.83 8.53 5.64
CA ASP A 41 2.84 8.18 6.64
C ASP A 41 2.75 6.70 7.04
N LEU A 42 1.53 6.18 7.21
CA LEU A 42 1.31 4.75 7.46
C LEU A 42 1.80 3.89 6.29
N ALA A 43 1.47 4.29 5.05
CA ALA A 43 1.95 3.62 3.84
C ALA A 43 3.49 3.61 3.80
N ALA A 44 4.14 4.75 4.03
CA ALA A 44 5.60 4.86 4.01
C ALA A 44 6.26 3.94 5.03
N ARG A 45 5.76 3.89 6.26
CA ARG A 45 6.28 2.99 7.31
C ARG A 45 6.09 1.52 6.97
N ALA A 46 4.94 1.14 6.40
CA ALA A 46 4.70 -0.24 5.95
C ALA A 46 5.64 -0.62 4.80
N ILE A 47 5.87 0.29 3.86
CA ILE A 47 6.82 0.11 2.74
C ILE A 47 8.25 -0.08 3.26
N GLU A 48 8.70 0.78 4.17
CA GLU A 48 10.03 0.66 4.78
C GLU A 48 10.21 -0.70 5.46
N ALA A 49 9.22 -1.15 6.22
CA ALA A 49 9.24 -2.45 6.87
C ALA A 49 9.29 -3.61 5.86
N ALA A 50 8.52 -3.51 4.75
CA ALA A 50 8.50 -4.53 3.70
C ALA A 50 9.83 -4.61 2.95
N LEU A 51 10.42 -3.49 2.59
CA LEU A 51 11.73 -3.40 1.93
C LEU A 51 12.82 -3.98 2.82
N LYS A 52 12.85 -3.57 4.09
CA LYS A 52 13.79 -4.13 5.08
C LYS A 52 13.66 -5.64 5.23
N HIS A 53 12.43 -6.16 5.30
CA HIS A 53 12.18 -7.60 5.38
C HIS A 53 12.64 -8.34 4.11
N ALA A 54 12.50 -7.72 2.95
CA ALA A 54 12.93 -8.28 1.67
C ALA A 54 14.46 -8.18 1.44
N GLY A 55 15.17 -7.36 2.21
CA GLY A 55 16.57 -7.00 1.94
C GLY A 55 16.73 -6.18 0.67
N LEU A 56 15.74 -5.34 0.36
CA LEU A 56 15.68 -4.50 -0.83
C LEU A 56 15.61 -3.02 -0.45
N GLU A 57 15.92 -2.17 -1.43
CA GLU A 57 15.74 -0.73 -1.35
C GLU A 57 14.72 -0.26 -2.37
N MET A 58 14.26 0.99 -2.25
CA MET A 58 13.27 1.56 -3.17
C MET A 58 13.79 1.63 -4.62
N THR A 59 15.10 1.74 -4.80
CA THR A 59 15.78 1.69 -6.11
C THR A 59 15.72 0.32 -6.80
N ASP A 60 15.37 -0.74 -6.07
CA ASP A 60 15.21 -2.08 -6.63
C ASP A 60 13.79 -2.33 -7.16
N ILE A 61 12.87 -1.38 -6.95
CA ILE A 61 11.45 -1.50 -7.30
C ILE A 61 11.19 -0.90 -8.68
N ASP A 62 10.48 -1.63 -9.52
CA ASP A 62 10.15 -1.22 -10.89
C ASP A 62 8.79 -0.51 -11.01
N CYS A 63 7.89 -0.74 -10.06
CA CYS A 63 6.55 -0.14 -10.05
C CYS A 63 5.97 -0.09 -8.64
N LEU A 64 5.27 0.99 -8.32
CA LEU A 64 4.52 1.19 -7.08
C LEU A 64 3.02 1.11 -7.34
N VAL A 65 2.31 0.26 -6.60
CA VAL A 65 0.86 0.13 -6.69
C VAL A 65 0.23 0.45 -5.34
N SER A 66 -0.67 1.43 -5.31
CA SER A 66 -1.56 1.66 -4.18
C SER A 66 -2.85 0.87 -4.38
N ALA A 67 -3.15 -0.01 -3.45
CA ALA A 67 -4.28 -0.94 -3.50
C ALA A 67 -5.24 -0.70 -2.34
N SER A 68 -5.82 0.49 -2.29
CA SER A 68 -6.68 0.97 -1.20
C SER A 68 -8.10 1.21 -1.67
N ALA A 69 -9.08 1.01 -0.78
CA ALA A 69 -10.49 1.30 -1.06
C ALA A 69 -10.76 2.80 -1.05
N VAL A 70 -10.09 3.53 -0.15
CA VAL A 70 -10.28 4.98 0.01
C VAL A 70 -8.98 5.69 -0.33
N GLY A 71 -8.99 6.47 -1.38
CA GLY A 71 -7.89 7.35 -1.74
C GLY A 71 -7.81 8.57 -0.81
N VAL A 72 -6.62 9.16 -0.72
CA VAL A 72 -6.41 10.40 0.04
C VAL A 72 -7.20 11.56 -0.58
N GLN A 73 -7.21 11.60 -1.90
CA GLN A 73 -7.87 12.63 -2.70
C GLN A 73 -8.04 12.14 -4.15
N PRO A 74 -8.91 12.80 -4.96
CA PRO A 74 -9.11 12.39 -6.35
C PRO A 74 -7.89 12.59 -7.25
N ILE A 75 -7.18 13.71 -7.11
CA ILE A 75 -6.05 14.12 -7.97
C ILE A 75 -5.01 14.89 -7.14
N PRO A 76 -3.71 14.52 -7.19
CA PRO A 76 -3.18 13.30 -7.81
C PRO A 76 -3.62 12.03 -7.09
N CYS A 77 -3.46 10.88 -7.74
CA CYS A 77 -3.82 9.58 -7.16
C CYS A 77 -2.96 9.24 -5.93
N THR A 78 -3.45 8.34 -5.08
CA THR A 78 -2.77 7.98 -3.83
C THR A 78 -1.37 7.42 -4.07
N ALA A 79 -1.18 6.60 -5.10
CA ALA A 79 0.13 6.07 -5.45
C ALA A 79 1.13 7.18 -5.79
N ALA A 80 0.72 8.26 -6.46
CA ALA A 80 1.60 9.39 -6.74
C ALA A 80 2.03 10.14 -5.47
N LEU A 81 1.13 10.28 -4.49
CA LEU A 81 1.45 10.87 -3.19
C LEU A 81 2.41 10.00 -2.38
N ILE A 82 2.22 8.68 -2.42
CA ILE A 82 3.13 7.72 -1.79
C ILE A 82 4.48 7.77 -2.49
N HIS A 83 4.51 7.80 -3.83
CA HIS A 83 5.73 7.90 -4.62
C HIS A 83 6.56 9.13 -4.22
N GLU A 84 5.93 10.31 -4.14
CA GLU A 84 6.63 11.53 -3.70
C GLU A 84 7.23 11.38 -2.30
N ARG A 85 6.60 10.60 -1.42
CA ARG A 85 7.04 10.39 -0.04
C ARG A 85 8.19 9.40 0.10
N VAL A 86 8.19 8.29 -0.68
CA VAL A 86 9.15 7.18 -0.51
C VAL A 86 10.11 6.98 -1.67
N ALA A 87 9.81 7.53 -2.84
CA ALA A 87 10.55 7.31 -4.09
C ALA A 87 10.92 8.62 -4.80
N LYS A 88 10.99 9.72 -4.05
CA LYS A 88 11.33 11.04 -4.60
C LYS A 88 12.61 11.02 -5.42
N GLY A 89 12.49 11.49 -6.66
CA GLY A 89 13.60 11.49 -7.61
C GLY A 89 13.82 10.20 -8.40
N LEU A 90 13.05 9.14 -8.09
CA LEU A 90 13.02 7.92 -8.92
C LEU A 90 11.96 8.05 -10.01
N THR A 91 12.23 7.45 -11.18
CA THR A 91 11.33 7.47 -12.34
C THR A 91 10.55 6.17 -12.50
N ILE A 92 10.06 5.62 -11.40
CA ILE A 92 9.24 4.42 -11.42
C ILE A 92 7.76 4.79 -11.61
N PRO A 93 6.98 4.03 -12.39
CA PRO A 93 5.55 4.24 -12.50
C PRO A 93 4.84 3.99 -11.17
N ALA A 94 3.77 4.75 -10.94
CA ALA A 94 2.91 4.61 -9.78
C ALA A 94 1.44 4.65 -10.20
N MET A 95 0.63 3.69 -9.71
CA MET A 95 -0.78 3.60 -10.07
C MET A 95 -1.65 3.16 -8.89
N ASP A 96 -2.91 3.59 -8.89
CA ASP A 96 -3.93 3.09 -7.97
C ASP A 96 -4.70 1.93 -8.60
N ILE A 97 -4.94 0.88 -7.82
CA ILE A 97 -5.91 -0.18 -8.16
C ILE A 97 -6.95 -0.19 -7.04
N ASN A 98 -8.16 0.22 -7.37
CA ASN A 98 -9.27 0.29 -6.43
C ASN A 98 -10.44 -0.60 -6.88
N THR A 99 -10.66 -1.64 -6.13
CA THR A 99 -11.84 -2.52 -6.20
C THR A 99 -12.45 -2.69 -4.80
N THR A 100 -12.46 -1.60 -4.05
CA THR A 100 -12.93 -1.55 -2.65
C THR A 100 -12.18 -2.54 -1.75
N CYS A 101 -12.87 -3.33 -0.93
CA CYS A 101 -12.26 -4.28 0.02
C CYS A 101 -11.39 -5.36 -0.64
N THR A 102 -11.48 -5.55 -1.96
CA THR A 102 -10.70 -6.53 -2.73
C THR A 102 -9.50 -5.93 -3.47
N SER A 103 -9.20 -4.65 -3.25
CA SER A 103 -8.16 -3.91 -3.98
C SER A 103 -6.80 -4.62 -3.98
N PHE A 104 -6.37 -5.14 -2.83
CA PHE A 104 -5.09 -5.85 -2.73
C PHE A 104 -5.05 -7.12 -3.59
N ILE A 105 -6.10 -7.92 -3.56
CA ILE A 105 -6.20 -9.15 -4.36
C ILE A 105 -6.25 -8.82 -5.86
N SER A 106 -6.99 -7.77 -6.23
CA SER A 106 -7.05 -7.29 -7.61
C SER A 106 -5.69 -6.77 -8.09
N ALA A 107 -4.99 -6.03 -7.24
CA ALA A 107 -3.64 -5.56 -7.53
C ALA A 107 -2.66 -6.73 -7.71
N LEU A 108 -2.67 -7.70 -6.79
CA LEU A 108 -1.84 -8.90 -6.88
C LEU A 108 -2.10 -9.67 -8.18
N SER A 109 -3.37 -9.84 -8.54
CA SER A 109 -3.75 -10.50 -9.79
C SER A 109 -3.24 -9.72 -11.01
N THR A 110 -3.45 -8.41 -11.08
CA THR A 110 -3.00 -7.55 -12.18
C THR A 110 -1.47 -7.56 -12.31
N VAL A 111 -0.78 -7.35 -11.20
CA VAL A 111 0.69 -7.35 -11.14
C VAL A 111 1.27 -8.69 -11.59
N SER A 112 0.60 -9.80 -11.30
CA SER A 112 1.06 -11.12 -11.73
C SER A 112 1.13 -11.26 -13.25
N TYR A 113 0.25 -10.62 -14.01
CA TYR A 113 0.32 -10.59 -15.46
C TYR A 113 1.45 -9.69 -15.96
N LEU A 114 1.68 -8.55 -15.31
CA LEU A 114 2.74 -7.63 -15.68
C LEU A 114 4.14 -8.24 -15.44
N ILE A 115 4.31 -8.98 -14.34
CA ILE A 115 5.55 -9.70 -14.03
C ILE A 115 5.76 -10.86 -15.00
N GLU A 116 4.74 -11.70 -15.22
CA GLU A 116 4.84 -12.83 -16.14
C GLU A 116 5.06 -12.36 -17.58
N GLY A 117 4.52 -11.21 -17.96
CA GLY A 117 4.71 -10.57 -19.27
C GLY A 117 6.08 -9.91 -19.42
N GLY A 118 6.89 -9.82 -18.36
CA GLY A 118 8.22 -9.22 -18.38
C GLY A 118 8.24 -7.69 -18.34
N GLU A 119 7.10 -7.04 -18.06
CA GLU A 119 7.02 -5.59 -17.93
C GLU A 119 7.76 -5.10 -16.67
N TYR A 120 7.60 -5.81 -15.56
CA TYR A 120 8.26 -5.55 -14.30
C TYR A 120 8.85 -6.82 -13.71
N GLN A 121 9.88 -6.68 -12.89
CA GLN A 121 10.48 -7.78 -12.11
C GLN A 121 10.08 -7.69 -10.63
N ARG A 122 10.04 -6.48 -10.10
CA ARG A 122 9.75 -6.22 -8.68
C ARG A 122 8.72 -5.12 -8.56
N VAL A 123 7.57 -5.48 -8.05
CA VAL A 123 6.47 -4.54 -7.81
C VAL A 123 6.20 -4.45 -6.32
N LEU A 124 6.05 -3.23 -5.84
CA LEU A 124 5.64 -2.95 -4.48
C LEU A 124 4.15 -2.63 -4.47
N ILE A 125 3.37 -3.40 -3.71
CA ILE A 125 1.94 -3.17 -3.51
C ILE A 125 1.74 -2.72 -2.08
N VAL A 126 1.09 -1.58 -1.88
CA VAL A 126 0.73 -1.07 -0.56
C VAL A 126 -0.76 -0.84 -0.46
N SER A 127 -1.35 -1.28 0.65
CA SER A 127 -2.73 -0.99 1.03
C SER A 127 -2.70 -0.18 2.32
N SER A 128 -3.23 1.02 2.29
CA SER A 128 -3.25 1.93 3.45
C SER A 128 -4.61 2.59 3.56
N GLU A 129 -5.21 2.47 4.75
CA GLU A 129 -6.56 2.93 5.02
C GLU A 129 -6.61 3.70 6.34
N VAL A 130 -7.32 4.82 6.35
CA VAL A 130 -7.56 5.63 7.56
C VAL A 130 -9.06 5.78 7.79
N GLY A 131 -9.75 4.64 7.96
CA GLY A 131 -11.18 4.61 8.24
C GLY A 131 -11.56 5.15 9.62
N SER A 132 -10.62 5.21 10.54
CA SER A 132 -10.88 5.64 11.92
C SER A 132 -11.26 7.12 12.07
N LEU A 133 -10.92 7.98 11.11
CA LEU A 133 -11.33 9.39 11.11
C LEU A 133 -12.83 9.57 10.90
N GLY A 134 -13.47 8.66 10.17
CA GLY A 134 -14.92 8.67 9.94
C GLY A 134 -15.74 8.01 11.06
N LEU A 135 -15.11 7.40 12.04
CA LEU A 135 -15.82 6.74 13.13
C LEU A 135 -16.22 7.74 14.22
N ASN A 136 -17.52 7.77 14.54
CA ASN A 136 -18.02 8.52 15.69
C ASN A 136 -17.51 7.86 16.98
N PRO A 137 -16.85 8.61 17.89
CA PRO A 137 -16.35 8.07 19.15
C PRO A 137 -17.42 7.85 20.22
N LYS A 138 -18.71 8.13 19.93
CA LYS A 138 -19.83 7.95 20.88
C LYS A 138 -20.27 6.52 21.01
#